data_cf0403aeb939c7e5f39f608a5d5420aa
#
_entry.id   cf0403aeb939c7e5f39f608a5d5420aa
#
_cell.length_a   1.000
_cell.length_b   1.000
_cell.length_c   1.000
_cell.angle_alpha   90.00
_cell.angle_beta   90.00
_cell.angle_gamma   90.00
#
_symmetry.space_group_name_H-M   'P 1'
#
loop_
_entity.id
_entity.type
_entity.pdbx_description
1 polymer ?
#
loop_
_entity_poly.entity_id
_entity_poly.type
_entity_poly.pdbx_seq_one_letter_code
_entity_poly.pdbx_strand_id
1 'polypeptide(L)'
;EASSLAGHLLDSSDSLLKTTEIQLDLMRRIEKLYSYAHMKNDQDTRVAKYQEYQAKGMAIYSEFGQAFAFYEPEFMAITDEQYQTFLAEKPELQIYQHFFDKLLQKKPHILSQREEELLAGAGEIFSAAGETFGILDNADIVFPTVHDEEGNEVQLTHGNYISLVESKNRTVRKETYEALYSVYEQYQHTYAKTLQTNVKVHNYNAKVRNFSSAREAALSANFIPESVYDSLVSAVNKHLPLLHRYIALRAKILGLSDLKMYDLYTPLSEADYKFTYEEALMKAEEVLAILGEDYLGRVKEAFSDRWIDVYENQGKRSGAYSGGSYDTNAFMLLNWQDTLDNLFTLVHE
;
A
#
# COMPACT_ATOMS: atom_id res chain seq x y z
N GLU A 1 19.07 26.61 9.16
CA GLU A 1 18.32 26.54 10.44
C GLU A 1 18.32 25.11 10.98
N ALA A 2 17.92 24.09 10.22
CA ALA A 2 17.96 22.69 10.69
C ALA A 2 19.35 22.26 11.14
N SER A 3 20.39 22.60 10.36
CA SER A 3 21.79 22.25 10.70
C SER A 3 22.29 22.88 12.01
N SER A 4 21.68 23.96 12.50
CA SER A 4 22.06 24.58 13.77
C SER A 4 21.37 23.92 14.99
N LEU A 5 20.49 22.95 14.75
CA LEU A 5 19.82 22.15 15.79
C LEU A 5 20.60 20.86 16.09
N ALA A 6 21.42 20.42 15.16
CA ALA A 6 22.24 19.22 15.32
C ALA A 6 23.23 19.39 16.49
N GLY A 7 23.35 18.35 17.31
CA GLY A 7 24.16 18.32 18.53
C GLY A 7 23.49 18.92 19.77
N HIS A 8 22.26 19.43 19.65
CA HIS A 8 21.55 20.15 20.70
C HIS A 8 20.17 19.57 21.05
N LEU A 9 19.77 18.44 20.45
CA LEU A 9 18.44 17.86 20.62
C LEU A 9 18.10 17.55 22.08
N LEU A 10 19.05 17.05 22.84
CA LEU A 10 18.87 16.62 24.23
C LEU A 10 19.46 17.59 25.28
N ASP A 11 19.79 18.83 24.90
CA ASP A 11 20.30 19.82 25.85
C ASP A 11 19.27 20.19 26.93
N SER A 12 17.98 20.14 26.58
CA SER A 12 16.85 20.39 27.48
C SER A 12 15.54 19.86 26.91
N SER A 13 14.51 19.77 27.75
CA SER A 13 13.12 19.47 27.32
C SER A 13 12.58 20.51 26.33
N ASP A 14 12.96 21.79 26.46
CA ASP A 14 12.64 22.86 25.50
C ASP A 14 13.33 22.63 24.15
N SER A 15 14.59 22.20 24.13
CA SER A 15 15.34 21.91 22.91
C SER A 15 14.70 20.76 22.15
N LEU A 16 14.31 19.69 22.85
CA LEU A 16 13.63 18.53 22.25
C LEU A 16 12.29 18.96 21.64
N LEU A 17 11.44 19.67 22.41
CA LEU A 17 10.14 20.14 21.91
C LEU A 17 10.30 21.02 20.67
N LYS A 18 11.11 22.07 20.76
CA LYS A 18 11.34 23.03 19.67
C LYS A 18 11.84 22.34 18.39
N THR A 19 12.80 21.42 18.52
CA THR A 19 13.36 20.72 17.35
C THR A 19 12.32 19.80 16.72
N THR A 20 11.54 19.08 17.55
CA THR A 20 10.44 18.24 17.08
C THR A 20 9.38 19.05 16.35
N GLU A 21 8.95 20.18 16.89
CA GLU A 21 7.95 21.06 16.26
C GLU A 21 8.44 21.64 14.92
N ILE A 22 9.70 22.07 14.84
CA ILE A 22 10.29 22.55 13.59
C ILE A 22 10.32 21.44 12.53
N GLN A 23 10.75 20.23 12.92
CA GLN A 23 10.80 19.08 12.03
C GLN A 23 9.40 18.75 11.48
N LEU A 24 8.41 18.68 12.35
CA LEU A 24 7.03 18.37 11.98
C LEU A 24 6.38 19.46 11.12
N ASP A 25 6.57 20.74 11.44
CA ASP A 25 6.04 21.85 10.63
C ASP A 25 6.63 21.83 9.20
N LEU A 26 7.94 21.64 9.08
CA LEU A 26 8.59 21.52 7.77
C LEU A 26 8.11 20.28 7.01
N MET A 27 7.98 19.13 7.68
CA MET A 27 7.46 17.90 7.05
C MET A 27 6.04 18.12 6.52
N ARG A 28 5.14 18.69 7.32
CA ARG A 28 3.75 19.00 6.90
C ARG A 28 3.68 19.87 5.66
N ARG A 29 4.56 20.88 5.54
CA ARG A 29 4.64 21.73 4.34
C ARG A 29 5.15 20.97 3.13
N ILE A 30 6.15 20.11 3.33
CA ILE A 30 6.72 19.28 2.26
C ILE A 30 5.67 18.27 1.78
N GLU A 31 4.96 17.62 2.68
CA GLU A 31 3.91 16.68 2.35
C GLU A 31 2.80 17.28 1.49
N LYS A 32 2.40 18.52 1.75
CA LYS A 32 1.45 19.23 0.88
C LYS A 32 1.96 19.41 -0.54
N LEU A 33 3.22 19.84 -0.67
CA LEU A 33 3.83 20.04 -1.97
C LEU A 33 4.00 18.70 -2.71
N TYR A 34 4.45 17.68 -1.98
CA TYR A 34 4.63 16.35 -2.54
C TYR A 34 3.31 15.72 -2.98
N SER A 35 2.26 15.78 -2.13
CA SER A 35 0.93 15.27 -2.47
C SER A 35 0.40 15.90 -3.75
N TYR A 36 0.50 17.22 -3.88
CA TYR A 36 0.10 17.91 -5.11
C TYR A 36 0.91 17.44 -6.33
N ALA A 37 2.23 17.39 -6.20
CA ALA A 37 3.13 17.01 -7.29
C ALA A 37 2.89 15.57 -7.74
N HIS A 38 2.71 14.65 -6.77
CA HIS A 38 2.44 13.24 -7.00
C HIS A 38 1.12 13.02 -7.73
N MET A 39 0.03 13.61 -7.21
CA MET A 39 -1.29 13.48 -7.84
C MET A 39 -1.33 14.10 -9.25
N LYS A 40 -0.62 15.21 -9.46
CA LYS A 40 -0.49 15.79 -10.81
C LYS A 40 0.24 14.86 -11.78
N ASN A 41 1.29 14.20 -11.32
CA ASN A 41 1.98 13.20 -12.14
C ASN A 41 1.07 11.99 -12.43
N ASP A 42 0.32 11.52 -11.44
CA ASP A 42 -0.58 10.38 -11.60
C ASP A 42 -1.78 10.67 -12.52
N GLN A 43 -2.20 11.94 -12.60
CA GLN A 43 -3.26 12.38 -13.51
C GLN A 43 -2.88 12.17 -14.99
N ASP A 44 -1.64 12.44 -15.36
CA ASP A 44 -1.06 12.13 -16.67
C ASP A 44 0.46 12.09 -16.60
N THR A 45 1.00 10.89 -16.56
CA THR A 45 2.43 10.62 -16.45
C THR A 45 3.25 11.06 -17.67
N ARG A 46 2.62 11.41 -18.80
CA ARG A 46 3.28 11.87 -20.03
C ARG A 46 3.62 13.36 -20.02
N VAL A 47 3.01 14.12 -19.10
CA VAL A 47 3.18 15.57 -19.04
C VAL A 47 4.52 15.90 -18.37
N ALA A 48 5.50 16.36 -19.16
CA ALA A 48 6.85 16.67 -18.68
C ALA A 48 6.87 17.62 -17.47
N LYS A 49 5.94 18.59 -17.42
CA LYS A 49 5.79 19.52 -16.31
C LYS A 49 5.37 18.80 -15.01
N TYR A 50 4.55 17.76 -15.09
CA TYR A 50 4.12 17.00 -13.92
C TYR A 50 5.22 16.06 -13.42
N GLN A 51 5.97 15.47 -14.35
CA GLN A 51 7.20 14.73 -14.01
C GLN A 51 8.22 15.64 -13.30
N GLU A 52 8.40 16.88 -13.77
CA GLU A 52 9.27 17.87 -13.12
C GLU A 52 8.80 18.21 -11.70
N TYR A 53 7.48 18.36 -11.49
CA TYR A 53 6.91 18.58 -10.15
C TYR A 53 7.19 17.42 -9.22
N GLN A 54 6.98 16.19 -9.69
CA GLN A 54 7.28 14.97 -8.95
C GLN A 54 8.75 14.91 -8.55
N ALA A 55 9.66 15.15 -9.49
CA ALA A 55 11.10 15.16 -9.24
C ALA A 55 11.51 16.23 -8.21
N LYS A 56 10.95 17.46 -8.31
CA LYS A 56 11.17 18.52 -7.32
C LYS A 56 10.65 18.17 -5.95
N GLY A 57 9.44 17.56 -5.86
CA GLY A 57 8.89 17.08 -4.60
C GLY A 57 9.79 16.06 -3.92
N MET A 58 10.28 15.08 -4.68
CA MET A 58 11.23 14.07 -4.18
C MET A 58 12.57 14.69 -3.74
N ALA A 59 13.10 15.65 -4.49
CA ALA A 59 14.33 16.33 -4.14
C ALA A 59 14.21 17.07 -2.79
N ILE A 60 13.11 17.82 -2.58
CA ILE A 60 12.86 18.53 -1.31
C ILE A 60 12.72 17.52 -0.16
N TYR A 61 12.06 16.39 -0.38
CA TYR A 61 11.94 15.31 0.61
C TYR A 61 13.32 14.76 1.02
N SER A 62 14.20 14.54 0.03
CA SER A 62 15.57 14.07 0.25
C SER A 62 16.41 15.11 1.01
N GLU A 63 16.33 16.38 0.65
CA GLU A 63 17.02 17.48 1.36
C GLU A 63 16.56 17.58 2.81
N PHE A 64 15.27 17.44 3.06
CA PHE A 64 14.72 17.40 4.42
C PHE A 64 15.28 16.22 5.22
N GLY A 65 15.27 15.01 4.64
CA GLY A 65 15.84 13.82 5.27
C GLY A 65 17.31 14.00 5.65
N GLN A 66 18.09 14.61 4.77
CA GLN A 66 19.49 14.93 5.05
C GLN A 66 19.65 15.97 6.15
N ALA A 67 18.83 17.03 6.13
CA ALA A 67 18.88 18.10 7.12
C ALA A 67 18.55 17.64 8.55
N PHE A 68 17.69 16.63 8.70
CA PHE A 68 17.26 16.05 9.98
C PHE A 68 17.86 14.67 10.26
N ALA A 69 18.86 14.22 9.50
CA ALA A 69 19.51 12.94 9.70
C ALA A 69 20.12 12.76 11.11
N PHE A 70 20.38 13.86 11.81
CA PHE A 70 20.92 13.87 13.18
C PHE A 70 19.85 13.47 14.23
N TYR A 71 18.55 13.69 13.94
CA TYR A 71 17.50 13.64 14.95
C TYR A 71 17.36 12.26 15.61
N GLU A 72 17.24 11.21 14.81
CA GLU A 72 17.06 9.86 15.33
C GLU A 72 18.31 9.35 16.10
N PRO A 73 19.54 9.49 15.60
CA PRO A 73 20.74 9.14 16.35
C PRO A 73 20.90 9.91 17.67
N GLU A 74 20.64 11.21 17.69
CA GLU A 74 20.73 12.00 18.91
C GLU A 74 19.65 11.59 19.93
N PHE A 75 18.39 11.41 19.46
CA PHE A 75 17.32 10.96 20.33
C PHE A 75 17.60 9.57 20.94
N MET A 76 18.27 8.68 20.22
CA MET A 76 18.65 7.36 20.75
C MET A 76 19.65 7.41 21.90
N ALA A 77 20.35 8.52 22.09
CA ALA A 77 21.25 8.71 23.21
C ALA A 77 20.53 9.02 24.54
N ILE A 78 19.21 9.33 24.50
CA ILE A 78 18.42 9.63 25.70
C ILE A 78 18.38 8.42 26.64
N THR A 79 18.52 8.67 27.95
CA THR A 79 18.26 7.67 28.99
C THR A 79 16.79 7.65 29.36
N ASP A 80 16.30 6.54 29.92
CA ASP A 80 14.91 6.43 30.39
C ASP A 80 14.59 7.49 31.43
N GLU A 81 15.54 7.76 32.36
CA GLU A 81 15.40 8.78 33.41
C GLU A 81 15.27 10.20 32.79
N GLN A 82 16.15 10.53 31.84
CA GLN A 82 16.11 11.81 31.13
C GLN A 82 14.81 11.96 30.33
N TYR A 83 14.35 10.92 29.67
CA TYR A 83 13.11 10.92 28.91
C TYR A 83 11.90 11.19 29.81
N GLN A 84 11.78 10.50 30.94
CA GLN A 84 10.71 10.73 31.92
C GLN A 84 10.79 12.14 32.54
N THR A 85 11.99 12.64 32.80
CA THR A 85 12.21 14.00 33.29
C THR A 85 11.71 15.02 32.26
N PHE A 86 12.06 14.88 31.00
CA PHE A 86 11.62 15.79 29.94
C PHE A 86 10.10 15.80 29.75
N LEU A 87 9.45 14.62 29.80
CA LEU A 87 7.98 14.54 29.74
C LEU A 87 7.30 15.21 30.94
N ALA A 88 7.92 15.17 32.13
CA ALA A 88 7.39 15.82 33.32
C ALA A 88 7.61 17.34 33.31
N GLU A 89 8.76 17.80 32.85
CA GLU A 89 9.09 19.23 32.73
C GLU A 89 8.28 19.94 31.66
N LYS A 90 7.97 19.24 30.55
CA LYS A 90 7.36 19.77 29.35
C LYS A 90 6.15 18.91 28.94
N PRO A 91 4.96 19.14 29.53
CA PRO A 91 3.75 18.36 29.20
C PRO A 91 3.37 18.38 27.72
N GLU A 92 3.76 19.41 26.97
CA GLU A 92 3.56 19.53 25.52
C GLU A 92 4.23 18.40 24.73
N LEU A 93 5.31 17.80 25.26
CA LEU A 93 5.96 16.64 24.66
C LEU A 93 5.07 15.39 24.68
N GLN A 94 4.07 15.31 25.55
CA GLN A 94 3.19 14.14 25.66
C GLN A 94 2.39 13.87 24.39
N ILE A 95 2.06 14.92 23.62
CA ILE A 95 1.38 14.74 22.32
C ILE A 95 2.24 13.94 21.33
N TYR A 96 3.55 13.98 21.49
CA TYR A 96 4.53 13.27 20.63
C TYR A 96 5.00 11.95 21.26
N GLN A 97 4.46 11.55 22.41
CA GLN A 97 4.93 10.36 23.13
C GLN A 97 4.94 9.12 22.25
N HIS A 98 3.87 8.87 21.48
CA HIS A 98 3.83 7.71 20.57
C HIS A 98 4.96 7.74 19.53
N PHE A 99 5.30 8.90 18.98
CA PHE A 99 6.43 9.06 18.08
C PHE A 99 7.76 8.72 18.75
N PHE A 100 7.98 9.24 19.97
CA PHE A 100 9.19 8.93 20.75
C PHE A 100 9.28 7.45 21.14
N ASP A 101 8.17 6.86 21.56
CA ASP A 101 8.11 5.44 21.92
C ASP A 101 8.45 4.55 20.72
N LYS A 102 8.02 4.92 19.51
CA LYS A 102 8.42 4.24 18.27
C LYS A 102 9.92 4.33 18.01
N LEU A 103 10.53 5.48 18.27
CA LEU A 103 11.98 5.64 18.15
C LEU A 103 12.70 4.75 19.19
N LEU A 104 12.29 4.82 20.46
CA LEU A 104 12.91 4.01 21.53
C LEU A 104 12.76 2.50 21.29
N GLN A 105 11.65 2.06 20.70
CA GLN A 105 11.47 0.65 20.35
C GLN A 105 12.50 0.14 19.35
N LYS A 106 13.00 1.00 18.45
CA LYS A 106 14.06 0.63 17.51
C LYS A 106 15.44 0.48 18.18
N LYS A 107 15.66 1.12 19.34
CA LYS A 107 16.96 1.20 20.02
C LYS A 107 17.68 -0.16 20.18
N PRO A 108 17.02 -1.26 20.61
CA PRO A 108 17.67 -2.57 20.72
C PRO A 108 18.11 -3.19 19.37
N HIS A 109 17.60 -2.64 18.25
CA HIS A 109 17.75 -3.15 16.90
C HIS A 109 18.61 -2.25 16.00
N ILE A 110 19.13 -1.15 16.56
CA ILE A 110 20.07 -0.26 15.89
C ILE A 110 21.48 -0.82 16.10
N LEU A 111 22.24 -0.85 15.03
CA LEU A 111 23.60 -1.35 15.00
C LEU A 111 24.61 -0.21 15.16
N SER A 112 25.91 -0.55 15.23
CA SER A 112 26.94 0.47 15.18
C SER A 112 26.90 1.21 13.85
N GLN A 113 27.39 2.47 13.83
CA GLN A 113 27.44 3.29 12.63
C GLN A 113 28.05 2.54 11.44
N ARG A 114 29.13 1.83 11.67
CA ARG A 114 29.82 1.08 10.61
C ARG A 114 28.99 -0.08 10.07
N GLU A 115 28.26 -0.77 10.90
CA GLU A 115 27.35 -1.85 10.49
C GLU A 115 26.15 -1.31 9.72
N GLU A 116 25.56 -0.19 10.15
CA GLU A 116 24.47 0.48 9.41
C GLU A 116 24.95 0.96 8.02
N GLU A 117 26.15 1.54 7.92
CA GLU A 117 26.74 1.92 6.65
C GLU A 117 26.91 0.72 5.70
N LEU A 118 27.37 -0.42 6.23
CA LEU A 118 27.54 -1.65 5.43
C LEU A 118 26.21 -2.21 4.95
N LEU A 119 25.17 -2.22 5.81
CA LEU A 119 23.84 -2.69 5.43
C LEU A 119 23.18 -1.75 4.43
N ALA A 120 23.31 -0.45 4.61
CA ALA A 120 22.83 0.55 3.66
C ALA A 120 23.51 0.40 2.28
N GLY A 121 24.83 0.20 2.26
CA GLY A 121 25.58 -0.05 1.04
C GLY A 121 25.23 -1.37 0.33
N ALA A 122 24.63 -2.34 1.04
CA ALA A 122 24.13 -3.58 0.46
C ALA A 122 22.67 -3.49 -0.04
N GLY A 123 22.02 -2.34 0.07
CA GLY A 123 20.61 -2.15 -0.25
C GLY A 123 20.23 -2.63 -1.65
N GLU A 124 20.98 -2.26 -2.67
CA GLU A 124 20.77 -2.70 -4.06
C GLU A 124 20.90 -4.22 -4.23
N ILE A 125 21.78 -4.86 -3.45
CA ILE A 125 21.93 -6.33 -3.48
C ILE A 125 20.69 -6.98 -2.84
N PHE A 126 20.14 -6.37 -1.79
CA PHE A 126 18.96 -6.88 -1.11
C PHE A 126 17.69 -6.69 -1.93
N SER A 127 17.58 -5.63 -2.75
CA SER A 127 16.43 -5.38 -3.63
C SER A 127 16.42 -6.24 -4.90
N ALA A 128 17.59 -6.74 -5.34
CA ALA A 128 17.77 -7.39 -6.64
C ALA A 128 16.79 -8.54 -6.93
N ALA A 129 16.37 -9.30 -5.90
CA ALA A 129 15.40 -10.38 -6.08
C ALA A 129 14.00 -9.85 -6.42
N GLY A 130 13.57 -8.75 -5.78
CA GLY A 130 12.30 -8.08 -6.07
C GLY A 130 12.32 -7.41 -7.43
N GLU A 131 13.41 -6.78 -7.80
CA GLU A 131 13.59 -6.16 -9.11
C GLU A 131 13.57 -7.20 -10.24
N THR A 132 14.28 -8.34 -10.03
CA THR A 132 14.24 -9.46 -11.00
C THR A 132 12.83 -10.01 -11.16
N PHE A 133 12.08 -10.16 -10.06
CA PHE A 133 10.67 -10.54 -10.11
C PHE A 133 9.87 -9.53 -10.93
N GLY A 134 10.03 -8.23 -10.64
CA GLY A 134 9.30 -7.17 -11.32
C GLY A 134 9.57 -7.10 -12.83
N ILE A 135 10.83 -7.26 -13.25
CA ILE A 135 11.21 -7.30 -14.66
C ILE A 135 10.59 -8.53 -15.35
N LEU A 136 10.76 -9.71 -14.74
CA LEU A 136 10.20 -10.95 -15.29
C LEU A 136 8.68 -10.84 -15.44
N ASP A 137 7.98 -10.43 -14.40
CA ASP A 137 6.52 -10.43 -14.33
C ASP A 137 5.86 -9.36 -15.20
N ASN A 138 6.48 -8.18 -15.32
CA ASN A 138 5.85 -7.05 -16.00
C ASN A 138 6.42 -6.75 -17.38
N ALA A 139 7.64 -7.23 -17.70
CA ALA A 139 8.31 -6.91 -18.95
C ALA A 139 8.61 -8.12 -19.84
N ASP A 140 9.07 -9.23 -19.26
CA ASP A 140 9.63 -10.34 -20.04
C ASP A 140 8.58 -11.40 -20.38
N ILE A 141 7.60 -11.66 -19.49
CA ILE A 141 6.57 -12.66 -19.77
C ILE A 141 5.54 -12.14 -20.76
N VAL A 142 5.18 -13.00 -21.69
CA VAL A 142 4.10 -12.76 -22.66
C VAL A 142 3.13 -13.93 -22.57
N PHE A 143 1.88 -13.63 -22.26
CA PHE A 143 0.83 -14.64 -22.20
C PHE A 143 0.36 -15.02 -23.60
N PRO A 144 -0.18 -16.23 -23.79
CA PRO A 144 -0.77 -16.62 -25.07
C PRO A 144 -2.00 -15.77 -25.44
N THR A 145 -2.37 -15.76 -26.70
CA THR A 145 -3.67 -15.29 -27.18
C THR A 145 -4.76 -16.30 -26.77
N VAL A 146 -5.91 -15.80 -26.35
CA VAL A 146 -7.10 -16.56 -25.96
C VAL A 146 -8.31 -16.05 -26.71
N HIS A 147 -9.47 -16.72 -26.59
CA HIS A 147 -10.70 -16.28 -27.24
C HIS A 147 -11.66 -15.64 -26.23
N ASP A 148 -12.35 -14.58 -26.65
CA ASP A 148 -13.45 -13.97 -25.92
C ASP A 148 -14.77 -14.75 -26.11
N GLU A 149 -15.89 -14.22 -25.57
CA GLU A 149 -17.23 -14.86 -25.72
C GLU A 149 -17.74 -14.85 -27.16
N GLU A 150 -17.32 -13.89 -27.96
CA GLU A 150 -17.66 -13.74 -29.39
C GLU A 150 -16.76 -14.60 -30.28
N GLY A 151 -15.72 -15.21 -29.72
CA GLY A 151 -14.75 -16.04 -30.45
C GLY A 151 -13.64 -15.23 -31.13
N ASN A 152 -13.45 -13.96 -30.76
CA ASN A 152 -12.33 -13.17 -31.25
C ASN A 152 -11.05 -13.52 -30.49
N GLU A 153 -9.91 -13.44 -31.17
CA GLU A 153 -8.60 -13.58 -30.58
C GLU A 153 -8.25 -12.34 -29.72
N VAL A 154 -7.89 -12.55 -28.47
CA VAL A 154 -7.51 -11.51 -27.52
C VAL A 154 -6.15 -11.84 -26.92
N GLN A 155 -5.20 -10.92 -27.01
CA GLN A 155 -3.92 -11.03 -26.32
C GLN A 155 -4.17 -10.99 -24.81
N LEU A 156 -3.87 -12.09 -24.11
CA LEU A 156 -4.02 -12.15 -22.65
C LEU A 156 -2.97 -11.26 -21.97
N THR A 157 -3.42 -10.52 -20.96
CA THR A 157 -2.60 -9.65 -20.11
C THR A 157 -3.06 -9.76 -18.66
N HIS A 158 -2.27 -9.27 -17.71
CA HIS A 158 -2.72 -9.14 -16.32
C HIS A 158 -3.99 -8.26 -16.19
N GLY A 159 -4.11 -7.22 -17.02
CA GLY A 159 -5.21 -6.27 -16.96
C GLY A 159 -6.55 -6.85 -17.41
N ASN A 160 -6.57 -7.75 -18.42
CA ASN A 160 -7.81 -8.31 -18.95
C ASN A 160 -8.14 -9.72 -18.43
N TYR A 161 -7.25 -10.32 -17.61
CA TYR A 161 -7.44 -11.67 -17.08
C TYR A 161 -8.75 -11.81 -16.29
N ILE A 162 -9.04 -10.86 -15.40
CA ILE A 162 -10.22 -10.93 -14.53
C ILE A 162 -11.50 -10.86 -15.37
N SER A 163 -11.61 -9.93 -16.31
CA SER A 163 -12.80 -9.81 -17.17
C SER A 163 -13.07 -11.07 -18.01
N LEU A 164 -12.00 -11.72 -18.48
CA LEU A 164 -12.10 -12.98 -19.26
C LEU A 164 -12.47 -14.17 -18.37
N VAL A 165 -11.96 -14.24 -17.13
CA VAL A 165 -12.28 -15.33 -16.20
C VAL A 165 -13.63 -15.13 -15.48
N GLU A 166 -14.22 -13.95 -15.57
CA GLU A 166 -15.61 -13.67 -15.18
C GLU A 166 -16.64 -14.07 -16.25
N SER A 167 -16.21 -14.35 -17.49
CA SER A 167 -17.06 -14.74 -18.59
C SER A 167 -18.08 -15.82 -18.18
N LYS A 168 -19.32 -15.74 -18.67
CA LYS A 168 -20.35 -16.76 -18.51
C LYS A 168 -20.01 -18.04 -19.27
N ASN A 169 -19.21 -17.93 -20.33
CA ASN A 169 -18.75 -19.08 -21.12
C ASN A 169 -17.60 -19.81 -20.40
N ARG A 170 -17.89 -21.04 -19.93
CA ARG A 170 -16.90 -21.85 -19.20
C ARG A 170 -15.65 -22.18 -20.01
N THR A 171 -15.78 -22.29 -21.33
CA THR A 171 -14.63 -22.57 -22.20
C THR A 171 -13.66 -21.39 -22.21
N VAL A 172 -14.18 -20.17 -22.31
CA VAL A 172 -13.38 -18.94 -22.25
C VAL A 172 -12.64 -18.85 -20.89
N ARG A 173 -13.35 -19.05 -19.77
CA ARG A 173 -12.73 -19.04 -18.44
C ARG A 173 -11.60 -20.07 -18.30
N LYS A 174 -11.84 -21.28 -18.78
CA LYS A 174 -10.87 -22.37 -18.72
C LYS A 174 -9.63 -22.04 -19.56
N GLU A 175 -9.82 -21.63 -20.82
CA GLU A 175 -8.73 -21.27 -21.74
C GLU A 175 -7.90 -20.13 -21.14
N THR A 176 -8.54 -19.07 -20.65
CA THR A 176 -7.88 -17.93 -20.03
C THR A 176 -7.04 -18.34 -18.82
N TYR A 177 -7.60 -19.15 -17.92
CA TYR A 177 -6.91 -19.64 -16.73
C TYR A 177 -5.70 -20.51 -17.10
N GLU A 178 -5.90 -21.50 -17.98
CA GLU A 178 -4.84 -22.42 -18.39
C GLU A 178 -3.73 -21.68 -19.14
N ALA A 179 -4.07 -20.69 -19.99
CA ALA A 179 -3.10 -19.86 -20.69
C ALA A 179 -2.23 -19.04 -19.72
N LEU A 180 -2.84 -18.37 -18.75
CA LEU A 180 -2.09 -17.60 -17.76
C LEU A 180 -1.13 -18.51 -16.96
N TYR A 181 -1.67 -19.57 -16.35
CA TYR A 181 -0.88 -20.44 -15.47
C TYR A 181 0.16 -21.28 -16.20
N SER A 182 -0.01 -21.56 -17.49
CA SER A 182 1.02 -22.24 -18.30
C SER A 182 2.33 -21.44 -18.35
N VAL A 183 2.24 -20.09 -18.41
CA VAL A 183 3.40 -19.21 -18.39
C VAL A 183 4.06 -19.20 -17.01
N TYR A 184 3.26 -19.09 -15.95
CA TYR A 184 3.79 -19.17 -14.58
C TYR A 184 4.46 -20.53 -14.29
N GLU A 185 3.89 -21.62 -14.76
CA GLU A 185 4.49 -22.95 -14.63
C GLU A 185 5.84 -23.04 -15.37
N GLN A 186 5.95 -22.45 -16.56
CA GLN A 186 7.21 -22.39 -17.31
C GLN A 186 8.32 -21.69 -16.51
N TYR A 187 8.01 -20.63 -15.76
CA TYR A 187 8.97 -19.85 -15.00
C TYR A 187 8.98 -20.16 -13.49
N GLN A 188 8.31 -21.22 -13.04
CA GLN A 188 8.12 -21.54 -11.62
C GLN A 188 9.42 -21.59 -10.82
N HIS A 189 10.51 -22.10 -11.43
CA HIS A 189 11.81 -22.19 -10.74
C HIS A 189 12.45 -20.81 -10.52
N THR A 190 12.28 -19.90 -11.46
CA THR A 190 12.76 -18.51 -11.34
C THR A 190 11.97 -17.78 -10.27
N TYR A 191 10.62 -17.85 -10.29
CA TYR A 191 9.77 -17.30 -9.25
C TYR A 191 10.08 -17.85 -7.87
N ALA A 192 10.22 -19.18 -7.74
CA ALA A 192 10.60 -19.81 -6.49
C ALA A 192 11.97 -19.33 -5.97
N LYS A 193 12.91 -19.08 -6.88
CA LYS A 193 14.25 -18.60 -6.50
C LYS A 193 14.25 -17.15 -6.04
N THR A 194 13.51 -16.27 -6.74
CA THR A 194 13.37 -14.86 -6.33
C THR A 194 12.69 -14.75 -4.97
N LEU A 195 11.58 -15.49 -4.76
CA LEU A 195 10.89 -15.56 -3.48
C LEU A 195 11.80 -16.08 -2.35
N GLN A 196 12.52 -17.20 -2.60
CA GLN A 196 13.47 -17.76 -1.62
C GLN A 196 14.55 -16.76 -1.25
N THR A 197 15.05 -15.98 -2.22
CA THR A 197 16.08 -14.99 -1.98
C THR A 197 15.54 -13.84 -1.13
N ASN A 198 14.33 -13.34 -1.44
CA ASN A 198 13.66 -12.32 -0.65
C ASN A 198 13.44 -12.76 0.81
N VAL A 199 12.95 -13.98 1.02
CA VAL A 199 12.80 -14.56 2.38
C VAL A 199 14.15 -14.62 3.12
N LYS A 200 15.25 -14.98 2.43
CA LYS A 200 16.58 -14.97 3.02
C LYS A 200 17.05 -13.57 3.42
N VAL A 201 16.75 -12.55 2.61
CA VAL A 201 17.07 -11.16 2.93
C VAL A 201 16.33 -10.71 4.18
N HIS A 202 15.02 -10.98 4.30
CA HIS A 202 14.25 -10.65 5.50
C HIS A 202 14.79 -11.35 6.75
N ASN A 203 15.07 -12.65 6.66
CA ASN A 203 15.64 -13.41 7.77
C ASN A 203 17.05 -12.92 8.16
N TYR A 204 17.88 -12.55 7.18
CA TYR A 204 19.19 -11.98 7.44
C TYR A 204 19.08 -10.64 8.18
N ASN A 205 18.28 -9.71 7.67
CA ASN A 205 18.08 -8.41 8.28
C ASN A 205 17.52 -8.51 9.70
N ALA A 206 16.54 -9.38 9.94
CA ALA A 206 16.01 -9.63 11.27
C ALA A 206 17.10 -10.14 12.22
N LYS A 207 17.90 -11.11 11.77
CA LYS A 207 18.98 -11.70 12.57
C LYS A 207 20.05 -10.68 12.94
N VAL A 208 20.54 -9.89 11.97
CA VAL A 208 21.61 -8.92 12.24
C VAL A 208 21.14 -7.78 13.14
N ARG A 209 19.83 -7.46 13.11
CA ARG A 209 19.20 -6.45 13.96
C ARG A 209 18.66 -7.00 15.29
N ASN A 210 19.05 -8.22 15.67
CA ASN A 210 18.68 -8.85 16.96
C ASN A 210 17.18 -9.08 17.14
N PHE A 211 16.41 -9.28 16.07
CA PHE A 211 15.07 -9.82 16.17
C PHE A 211 15.07 -11.34 16.24
N SER A 212 14.13 -11.94 16.95
CA SER A 212 14.01 -13.40 17.05
C SER A 212 13.55 -14.03 15.73
N SER A 213 12.83 -13.28 14.90
CA SER A 213 12.32 -13.72 13.61
C SER A 213 12.08 -12.55 12.64
N ALA A 214 12.00 -12.85 11.34
CA ALA A 214 11.57 -11.86 10.34
C ALA A 214 10.10 -11.41 10.58
N ARG A 215 9.27 -12.28 11.17
CA ARG A 215 7.88 -11.94 11.54
C ARG A 215 7.86 -10.90 12.66
N GLU A 216 8.62 -11.10 13.71
CA GLU A 216 8.77 -10.12 14.79
C GLU A 216 9.27 -8.78 14.23
N ALA A 217 10.32 -8.79 13.40
CA ALA A 217 10.87 -7.58 12.80
C ALA A 217 9.82 -6.80 11.98
N ALA A 218 8.98 -7.50 11.21
CA ALA A 218 7.93 -6.88 10.41
C ALA A 218 6.79 -6.30 11.27
N LEU A 219 6.36 -7.03 12.30
CA LEU A 219 5.23 -6.63 13.14
C LEU A 219 5.60 -5.54 14.15
N SER A 220 6.83 -5.55 14.66
CA SER A 220 7.32 -4.59 15.66
C SER A 220 7.26 -3.15 15.15
N ALA A 221 7.48 -2.92 13.86
CA ALA A 221 7.40 -1.58 13.25
C ALA A 221 6.05 -0.88 13.48
N ASN A 222 4.98 -1.65 13.70
CA ASN A 222 3.62 -1.16 13.95
C ASN A 222 3.09 -1.53 15.36
N PHE A 223 3.96 -1.93 16.30
CA PHE A 223 3.60 -2.39 17.65
C PHE A 223 2.59 -3.55 17.66
N ILE A 224 2.62 -4.41 16.65
CA ILE A 224 1.72 -5.56 16.57
C ILE A 224 2.38 -6.76 17.24
N PRO A 225 1.82 -7.29 18.34
CA PRO A 225 2.31 -8.53 18.94
C PRO A 225 2.13 -9.72 17.98
N GLU A 226 3.08 -10.68 17.98
CA GLU A 226 2.98 -11.90 17.17
C GLU A 226 1.69 -12.69 17.43
N SER A 227 1.15 -12.61 18.66
CA SER A 227 -0.12 -13.22 19.03
C SER A 227 -1.33 -12.72 18.21
N VAL A 228 -1.30 -11.49 17.71
CA VAL A 228 -2.34 -10.95 16.80
C VAL A 228 -2.28 -11.68 15.46
N TYR A 229 -1.07 -11.88 14.92
CA TYR A 229 -0.88 -12.65 13.70
C TYR A 229 -1.36 -14.10 13.86
N ASP A 230 -0.97 -14.77 14.96
CA ASP A 230 -1.38 -16.14 15.23
C ASP A 230 -2.91 -16.26 15.42
N SER A 231 -3.52 -15.25 16.07
CA SER A 231 -4.97 -15.16 16.24
C SER A 231 -5.69 -15.00 14.90
N LEU A 232 -5.14 -14.17 13.99
CA LEU A 232 -5.68 -13.99 12.64
C LEU A 232 -5.65 -15.31 11.85
N VAL A 233 -4.50 -15.99 11.83
CA VAL A 233 -4.36 -17.29 11.15
C VAL A 233 -5.33 -18.33 11.73
N SER A 234 -5.43 -18.38 13.06
CA SER A 234 -6.36 -19.29 13.76
C SER A 234 -7.83 -18.99 13.43
N ALA A 235 -8.21 -17.71 13.40
CA ALA A 235 -9.54 -17.27 13.05
C ALA A 235 -9.90 -17.62 11.60
N VAL A 236 -9.00 -17.37 10.64
CA VAL A 236 -9.20 -17.75 9.24
C VAL A 236 -9.39 -19.27 9.12
N ASN A 237 -8.50 -20.06 9.70
CA ASN A 237 -8.60 -21.52 9.66
C ASN A 237 -9.91 -22.04 10.27
N LYS A 238 -10.35 -21.46 11.37
CA LYS A 238 -11.65 -21.79 12.01
C LYS A 238 -12.82 -21.54 11.08
N HIS A 239 -12.74 -20.53 10.22
CA HIS A 239 -13.85 -20.14 9.34
C HIS A 239 -13.76 -20.70 7.91
N LEU A 240 -12.66 -21.40 7.53
CA LEU A 240 -12.56 -22.09 6.23
C LEU A 240 -13.77 -22.97 5.88
N PRO A 241 -14.40 -23.71 6.84
CA PRO A 241 -15.62 -24.47 6.52
C PRO A 241 -16.77 -23.63 5.95
N LEU A 242 -16.87 -22.34 6.32
CA LEU A 242 -17.87 -21.43 5.75
C LEU A 242 -17.53 -21.09 4.29
N LEU A 243 -16.28 -20.85 3.98
CA LEU A 243 -15.81 -20.65 2.60
C LEU A 243 -16.09 -21.91 1.76
N HIS A 244 -15.79 -23.10 2.28
CA HIS A 244 -16.08 -24.35 1.57
C HIS A 244 -17.59 -24.54 1.31
N ARG A 245 -18.45 -24.17 2.26
CA ARG A 245 -19.91 -24.17 2.07
C ARG A 245 -20.35 -23.20 0.98
N TYR A 246 -19.77 -22.00 0.95
CA TYR A 246 -20.03 -21.01 -0.09
C TYR A 246 -19.62 -21.56 -1.47
N ILE A 247 -18.42 -22.14 -1.59
CA ILE A 247 -17.93 -22.74 -2.84
C ILE A 247 -18.86 -23.89 -3.31
N ALA A 248 -19.31 -24.74 -2.39
CA ALA A 248 -20.27 -25.79 -2.70
C ALA A 248 -21.63 -25.22 -3.18
N LEU A 249 -22.09 -24.12 -2.59
CA LEU A 249 -23.29 -23.41 -3.04
C LEU A 249 -23.10 -22.83 -4.44
N ARG A 250 -21.95 -22.20 -4.73
CA ARG A 250 -21.60 -21.72 -6.07
C ARG A 250 -21.67 -22.83 -7.11
N ALA A 251 -21.05 -23.99 -6.82
CA ALA A 251 -21.08 -25.14 -7.70
C ALA A 251 -22.52 -25.56 -8.03
N LYS A 252 -23.38 -25.60 -6.99
CA LYS A 252 -24.80 -25.95 -7.16
C LYS A 252 -25.56 -24.93 -8.01
N ILE A 253 -25.37 -23.63 -7.77
CA ILE A 253 -26.04 -22.55 -8.52
C ILE A 253 -25.60 -22.58 -9.99
N LEU A 254 -24.31 -22.76 -10.24
CA LEU A 254 -23.74 -22.84 -11.59
C LEU A 254 -24.01 -24.16 -12.30
N GLY A 255 -24.65 -25.15 -11.63
CA GLY A 255 -24.92 -26.48 -12.19
C GLY A 255 -23.66 -27.31 -12.46
N LEU A 256 -22.57 -27.05 -11.73
CA LEU A 256 -21.27 -27.69 -11.94
C LEU A 256 -21.08 -28.83 -10.92
N SER A 257 -20.86 -30.05 -11.42
CA SER A 257 -20.46 -31.19 -10.59
C SER A 257 -18.98 -31.19 -10.21
N ASP A 258 -18.15 -30.49 -10.99
CA ASP A 258 -16.70 -30.38 -10.82
C ASP A 258 -16.30 -28.92 -11.00
N LEU A 259 -16.45 -28.14 -9.93
CA LEU A 259 -16.05 -26.73 -9.90
C LEU A 259 -14.52 -26.61 -9.87
N LYS A 260 -13.97 -25.79 -10.74
CA LYS A 260 -12.53 -25.49 -10.85
C LYS A 260 -12.22 -24.07 -10.42
N MET A 261 -10.95 -23.75 -10.26
CA MET A 261 -10.49 -22.39 -9.90
C MET A 261 -11.00 -21.31 -10.85
N TYR A 262 -11.07 -21.60 -12.13
CA TYR A 262 -11.60 -20.67 -13.14
C TYR A 262 -13.12 -20.47 -13.08
N ASP A 263 -13.85 -21.19 -12.24
CA ASP A 263 -15.28 -21.00 -12.02
C ASP A 263 -15.60 -20.09 -10.80
N LEU A 264 -14.54 -19.61 -10.08
CA LEU A 264 -14.73 -18.85 -8.85
C LEU A 264 -15.15 -17.41 -9.07
N TYR A 265 -14.79 -16.81 -10.20
CA TYR A 265 -15.04 -15.39 -10.49
C TYR A 265 -16.34 -15.16 -11.27
N THR A 266 -16.85 -16.17 -12.00
CA THR A 266 -18.04 -15.97 -12.82
C THR A 266 -19.25 -15.51 -11.98
N PRO A 267 -20.04 -14.53 -12.45
CA PRO A 267 -21.22 -14.06 -11.73
C PRO A 267 -22.24 -15.17 -11.46
N LEU A 268 -22.89 -15.13 -10.29
CA LEU A 268 -23.98 -16.05 -9.92
C LEU A 268 -25.36 -15.52 -10.33
N SER A 269 -25.43 -14.25 -10.75
CA SER A 269 -26.65 -13.57 -11.17
C SER A 269 -26.59 -13.23 -12.66
N GLU A 270 -27.76 -13.21 -13.28
CA GLU A 270 -27.92 -12.69 -14.66
C GLU A 270 -27.97 -11.16 -14.70
N ALA A 271 -28.08 -10.50 -13.55
CA ALA A 271 -28.17 -9.07 -13.46
C ALA A 271 -26.80 -8.42 -13.83
N ASP A 272 -26.83 -7.57 -14.83
CA ASP A 272 -25.72 -6.70 -15.23
C ASP A 272 -25.98 -5.32 -14.62
N TYR A 273 -25.35 -5.05 -13.47
CA TYR A 273 -25.48 -3.76 -12.79
C TYR A 273 -24.45 -2.78 -13.35
N LYS A 274 -24.96 -1.75 -14.02
CA LYS A 274 -24.16 -0.61 -14.45
C LYS A 274 -24.59 0.61 -13.67
N PHE A 275 -23.61 1.42 -13.29
CA PHE A 275 -23.83 2.67 -12.56
C PHE A 275 -23.01 3.76 -13.23
N THR A 276 -23.65 4.79 -13.73
CA THR A 276 -22.96 6.03 -14.04
C THR A 276 -22.32 6.59 -12.77
N TYR A 277 -21.34 7.45 -12.92
CA TYR A 277 -20.69 8.04 -11.75
C TYR A 277 -21.69 8.79 -10.85
N GLU A 278 -22.64 9.50 -11.45
CA GLU A 278 -23.68 10.24 -10.73
C GLU A 278 -24.63 9.31 -9.95
N GLU A 279 -25.01 8.19 -10.53
CA GLU A 279 -25.81 7.16 -9.83
C GLU A 279 -25.01 6.53 -8.68
N ALA A 280 -23.71 6.32 -8.87
CA ALA A 280 -22.83 5.78 -7.86
C ALA A 280 -22.66 6.74 -6.67
N LEU A 281 -22.55 8.07 -6.91
CA LEU A 281 -22.52 9.06 -5.83
C LEU A 281 -23.79 8.99 -4.95
N MET A 282 -24.97 8.91 -5.58
CA MET A 282 -26.24 8.77 -4.83
C MET A 282 -26.28 7.48 -4.00
N LYS A 283 -25.81 6.38 -4.58
CA LYS A 283 -25.73 5.10 -3.85
C LYS A 283 -24.71 5.09 -2.73
N ALA A 284 -23.57 5.71 -2.93
CA ALA A 284 -22.55 5.87 -1.90
C ALA A 284 -23.09 6.71 -0.73
N GLU A 285 -23.78 7.81 -0.97
CA GLU A 285 -24.43 8.60 0.07
C GLU A 285 -25.48 7.79 0.86
N GLU A 286 -26.32 7.00 0.17
CA GLU A 286 -27.31 6.14 0.80
C GLU A 286 -26.66 5.10 1.74
N VAL A 287 -25.60 4.43 1.28
CA VAL A 287 -24.90 3.39 2.03
C VAL A 287 -24.09 3.99 3.20
N LEU A 288 -23.37 5.08 2.95
CA LEU A 288 -22.49 5.70 3.94
C LEU A 288 -23.25 6.50 5.00
N ALA A 289 -24.55 6.78 4.80
CA ALA A 289 -25.40 7.43 5.80
C ALA A 289 -25.44 6.67 7.15
N ILE A 290 -25.20 5.35 7.13
CA ILE A 290 -25.12 4.53 8.35
C ILE A 290 -23.98 4.95 9.29
N LEU A 291 -22.94 5.63 8.76
CA LEU A 291 -21.79 6.11 9.51
C LEU A 291 -22.05 7.44 10.25
N GLY A 292 -23.24 8.02 10.07
CA GLY A 292 -23.67 9.24 10.75
C GLY A 292 -23.49 10.51 9.90
N GLU A 293 -24.17 11.57 10.34
CA GLU A 293 -24.28 12.83 9.59
C GLU A 293 -22.92 13.56 9.42
N ASP A 294 -22.06 13.52 10.42
CA ASP A 294 -20.73 14.15 10.35
C ASP A 294 -19.86 13.51 9.25
N TYR A 295 -19.85 12.18 9.20
CA TYR A 295 -19.12 11.44 8.16
C TYR A 295 -19.73 11.69 6.78
N LEU A 296 -21.05 11.57 6.66
CA LEU A 296 -21.77 11.82 5.41
C LEU A 296 -21.57 13.25 4.90
N GLY A 297 -21.48 14.23 5.80
CA GLY A 297 -21.16 15.62 5.46
C GLY A 297 -19.80 15.75 4.75
N ARG A 298 -18.78 15.03 5.24
CA ARG A 298 -17.45 14.97 4.60
C ARG A 298 -17.47 14.27 3.25
N VAL A 299 -18.23 13.19 3.14
CA VAL A 299 -18.41 12.48 1.85
C VAL A 299 -19.03 13.41 0.79
N LYS A 300 -20.06 14.16 1.16
CA LYS A 300 -20.70 15.13 0.26
C LYS A 300 -19.76 16.26 -0.14
N GLU A 301 -18.94 16.74 0.79
CA GLU A 301 -17.87 17.71 0.50
C GLU A 301 -16.88 17.13 -0.52
N ALA A 302 -16.44 15.88 -0.34
CA ALA A 302 -15.53 15.19 -1.26
C ALA A 302 -16.11 15.09 -2.68
N PHE A 303 -17.40 14.83 -2.80
CA PHE A 303 -18.11 14.72 -4.09
C PHE A 303 -18.29 16.08 -4.78
N SER A 304 -18.47 17.17 -4.02
CA SER A 304 -18.69 18.52 -4.57
C SER A 304 -17.39 19.29 -4.82
N ASP A 305 -16.36 19.10 -4.01
CA ASP A 305 -15.20 19.97 -3.94
C ASP A 305 -13.96 19.43 -4.71
N ARG A 306 -14.19 18.54 -5.67
CA ARG A 306 -13.15 18.05 -6.59
C ARG A 306 -12.02 17.29 -5.92
N TRP A 307 -12.33 16.49 -4.88
CA TRP A 307 -11.34 15.62 -4.25
C TRP A 307 -11.04 14.38 -5.10
N ILE A 308 -11.87 14.08 -6.11
CA ILE A 308 -11.84 12.83 -6.88
C ILE A 308 -11.47 13.11 -8.34
N ASP A 309 -10.41 12.48 -8.82
CA ASP A 309 -10.09 12.36 -10.24
C ASP A 309 -10.70 11.07 -10.77
N VAL A 310 -11.80 11.22 -11.53
CA VAL A 310 -12.78 10.14 -11.76
C VAL A 310 -12.42 9.25 -12.93
N TYR A 311 -12.33 9.83 -14.15
CA TYR A 311 -12.32 9.05 -15.37
C TYR A 311 -10.93 8.63 -15.81
N GLU A 312 -10.86 7.44 -16.45
CA GLU A 312 -9.67 6.99 -17.12
C GLU A 312 -9.26 7.93 -18.26
N ASN A 313 -7.98 8.14 -18.41
CA ASN A 313 -7.39 8.75 -19.60
C ASN A 313 -6.02 8.14 -19.89
N GLN A 314 -5.61 8.29 -21.17
CA GLN A 314 -4.29 7.81 -21.56
C GLN A 314 -3.20 8.52 -20.76
N GLY A 315 -2.30 7.73 -20.16
CA GLY A 315 -1.20 8.23 -19.33
C GLY A 315 -1.56 8.44 -17.85
N LYS A 316 -2.81 8.28 -17.45
CA LYS A 316 -3.22 8.25 -16.05
C LYS A 316 -2.72 6.98 -15.37
N ARG A 317 -2.33 7.06 -14.12
CA ARG A 317 -1.96 5.90 -13.32
C ARG A 317 -3.13 4.93 -13.21
N SER A 318 -2.87 3.65 -13.43
CA SER A 318 -3.86 2.59 -13.32
C SER A 318 -4.27 2.30 -11.87
N GLY A 319 -5.42 1.65 -11.69
CA GLY A 319 -5.97 1.31 -10.38
C GLY A 319 -6.74 2.46 -9.74
N ALA A 320 -6.89 2.40 -8.43
CA ALA A 320 -7.50 3.43 -7.60
C ALA A 320 -6.72 3.61 -6.30
N TYR A 321 -6.80 4.77 -5.70
CA TYR A 321 -6.29 5.03 -4.37
C TYR A 321 -6.98 6.24 -3.74
N SER A 322 -7.02 6.24 -2.42
CA SER A 322 -7.20 7.44 -1.60
C SER A 322 -5.90 7.85 -0.93
N GLY A 323 -5.68 9.13 -0.79
CA GLY A 323 -4.46 9.64 -0.20
C GLY A 323 -4.51 11.12 0.10
N GLY A 324 -3.49 11.56 0.80
CA GLY A 324 -3.35 12.95 1.20
C GLY A 324 -2.27 13.06 2.27
N SER A 325 -2.17 14.22 2.89
CA SER A 325 -1.31 14.44 4.04
C SER A 325 -2.13 15.05 5.19
N TYR A 326 -1.50 15.20 6.34
CA TYR A 326 -2.17 15.70 7.56
C TYR A 326 -2.96 17.01 7.33
N ASP A 327 -2.47 17.89 6.47
CA ASP A 327 -3.05 19.21 6.20
C ASP A 327 -3.75 19.32 4.85
N THR A 328 -4.08 18.21 4.20
CA THR A 328 -4.80 18.19 2.92
C THR A 328 -6.13 17.47 3.06
N ASN A 329 -6.97 17.59 2.06
CA ASN A 329 -8.12 16.72 1.91
C ASN A 329 -7.68 15.28 1.61
N ALA A 330 -8.58 14.32 1.78
CA ALA A 330 -8.41 12.96 1.33
C ALA A 330 -8.77 12.90 -0.16
N PHE A 331 -7.76 13.00 -1.02
CA PHE A 331 -7.95 12.95 -2.46
C PHE A 331 -8.05 11.50 -2.95
N MET A 332 -8.84 11.28 -4.00
CA MET A 332 -8.99 9.97 -4.65
C MET A 332 -8.58 10.05 -6.11
N LEU A 333 -7.97 8.98 -6.60
CA LEU A 333 -7.81 8.72 -8.03
C LEU A 333 -8.60 7.45 -8.35
N LEU A 334 -9.47 7.54 -9.36
CA LEU A 334 -10.24 6.42 -9.88
C LEU A 334 -9.97 6.27 -11.38
N ASN A 335 -10.34 5.11 -11.93
CA ASN A 335 -10.43 4.85 -13.36
C ASN A 335 -11.83 4.30 -13.65
N TRP A 336 -12.83 5.18 -13.63
CA TRP A 336 -14.23 4.85 -13.66
C TRP A 336 -14.68 4.27 -15.01
N GLN A 337 -15.45 3.17 -14.98
CA GLN A 337 -15.94 2.42 -16.16
C GLN A 337 -17.39 1.94 -16.00
N ASP A 338 -18.21 2.63 -15.22
CA ASP A 338 -19.63 2.36 -15.01
C ASP A 338 -19.98 0.94 -14.52
N THR A 339 -19.06 0.28 -13.80
CA THR A 339 -19.26 -1.08 -13.29
C THR A 339 -19.72 -1.08 -11.83
N LEU A 340 -20.32 -2.19 -11.38
CA LEU A 340 -20.62 -2.41 -9.95
C LEU A 340 -19.34 -2.41 -9.11
N ASP A 341 -18.25 -2.95 -9.63
CA ASP A 341 -16.94 -2.96 -8.96
C ASP A 341 -16.43 -1.54 -8.70
N ASN A 342 -16.61 -0.63 -9.68
CA ASN A 342 -16.26 0.77 -9.47
C ASN A 342 -17.09 1.46 -8.38
N LEU A 343 -18.39 1.08 -8.21
CA LEU A 343 -19.19 1.55 -7.09
C LEU A 343 -18.62 1.05 -5.75
N PHE A 344 -18.23 -0.22 -5.65
CA PHE A 344 -17.56 -0.73 -4.47
C PHE A 344 -16.23 -0.04 -4.21
N THR A 345 -15.44 0.22 -5.24
CA THR A 345 -14.19 0.96 -5.14
C THR A 345 -14.41 2.37 -4.59
N LEU A 346 -15.39 3.11 -5.12
CA LEU A 346 -15.73 4.45 -4.63
C LEU A 346 -16.12 4.45 -3.14
N VAL A 347 -16.87 3.45 -2.69
CA VAL A 347 -17.28 3.32 -1.28
C VAL A 347 -16.14 2.86 -0.39
N HIS A 348 -15.21 2.07 -0.94
CA HIS A 348 -14.04 1.56 -0.22
C HIS A 348 -13.00 2.65 0.03
N GLU A 349 -12.65 3.44 -1.01
CA GLU A 349 -11.69 4.54 -0.95
C GLU A 349 -12.23 5.75 -0.17
#